data_c411a7b8094bf320649745714a3746ec
#
_entry.id   c411a7b8094bf320649745714a3746ec
#
_cell.length_a   1.000
_cell.length_b   1.000
_cell.length_c   1.000
_cell.angle_alpha   90.00
_cell.angle_beta   90.00
_cell.angle_gamma   90.00
#
_symmetry.space_group_name_H-M   'P 1'
#
loop_
_entity.id
_entity.type
_entity.pdbx_description
1 polymer ?
#
loop_
_entity_poly.entity_id
_entity_poly.type
_entity_poly.pdbx_seq_one_letter_code
_entity_poly.pdbx_strand_id
1 'polypeptide(L)'
;MLLSFFTIEWMMHMIEVKHLAKRFRMPPHKGKGVHVSDPREHEGWFHAVRDVSFSCAPGEVLGLLGPNGAGKTTTLRLLSTALQADAGSALVNGVDVLQQPLVARQSIGFLSGSTGLYGRLTARENVEYFGRLHGMPADKLKRRCDELFALLHMEEYGGKRADQLSTGMKQKCAIARTVVHEPQVVILDEPTTGLDVMSAKILLDFIASYKALRVPLIFSTHHLHEVEKLCDRVCIINRGTTAFNGTVNELRHLGGSTDLYDAFVSVINQGA
;
A
#
# COMPACT_ATOMS: atom_id res chain seq x y z
N MET A 1 -23.15 27.41 -15.59
CA MET A 1 -21.75 27.28 -16.00
C MET A 1 -20.75 27.08 -14.84
N LEU A 2 -21.21 26.93 -13.59
CA LEU A 2 -20.36 26.68 -12.39
C LEU A 2 -20.37 25.22 -11.90
N LEU A 3 -21.25 24.36 -12.45
CA LEU A 3 -21.33 22.93 -12.09
C LEU A 3 -20.36 22.03 -12.87
N SER A 4 -19.71 22.53 -13.94
CA SER A 4 -18.82 21.71 -14.76
C SER A 4 -17.34 21.65 -14.25
N PHE A 5 -16.89 22.63 -13.45
CA PHE A 5 -15.53 22.64 -12.92
C PHE A 5 -15.37 21.69 -11.73
N PHE A 6 -16.36 21.58 -10.86
CA PHE A 6 -16.32 20.64 -9.72
C PHE A 6 -16.34 19.17 -10.14
N THR A 7 -17.03 18.85 -11.26
CA THR A 7 -17.11 17.47 -11.77
C THR A 7 -15.83 17.00 -12.45
N ILE A 8 -15.01 17.90 -13.01
CA ILE A 8 -13.76 17.55 -13.71
C ILE A 8 -12.63 17.30 -12.72
N GLU A 9 -12.54 18.03 -11.61
CA GLU A 9 -11.55 17.79 -10.57
C GLU A 9 -11.75 16.44 -9.85
N TRP A 10 -13.00 16.02 -9.65
CA TRP A 10 -13.36 14.73 -9.05
C TRP A 10 -13.02 13.50 -9.91
N MET A 11 -12.89 13.68 -11.22
CA MET A 11 -12.48 12.60 -12.15
C MET A 11 -10.97 12.41 -12.23
N MET A 12 -10.14 13.28 -11.61
CA MET A 12 -8.68 13.24 -11.74
C MET A 12 -7.99 12.32 -10.74
N HIS A 13 -8.60 11.97 -9.61
CA HIS A 13 -7.97 11.12 -8.60
C HIS A 13 -8.84 9.91 -8.27
N MET A 14 -8.30 8.70 -8.48
CA MET A 14 -8.97 7.47 -8.04
C MET A 14 -8.81 7.22 -6.54
N ILE A 15 -7.77 7.81 -5.94
CA ILE A 15 -7.52 7.76 -4.50
C ILE A 15 -7.31 9.18 -4.01
N GLU A 16 -8.07 9.59 -3.00
CA GLU A 16 -7.90 10.85 -2.32
C GLU A 16 -7.96 10.64 -0.82
N VAL A 17 -6.92 11.06 -0.12
CA VAL A 17 -6.80 10.98 1.34
C VAL A 17 -6.61 12.40 1.87
N LYS A 18 -7.45 12.82 2.82
CA LYS A 18 -7.40 14.16 3.42
C LYS A 18 -7.44 14.08 4.94
N HIS A 19 -6.42 14.64 5.58
CA HIS A 19 -6.32 14.82 7.04
C HIS A 19 -6.60 13.54 7.83
N LEU A 20 -6.15 12.38 7.29
CA LEU A 20 -6.41 11.08 7.90
C LEU A 20 -5.68 10.98 9.24
N ALA A 21 -6.41 10.54 10.28
CA ALA A 21 -5.85 10.41 11.62
C ALA A 21 -6.25 9.07 12.28
N LYS A 22 -5.31 8.54 13.09
CA LYS A 22 -5.52 7.32 13.88
C LYS A 22 -4.67 7.34 15.14
N ARG A 23 -5.30 7.08 16.28
CA ARG A 23 -4.64 6.88 17.57
C ARG A 23 -4.98 5.52 18.17
N PHE A 24 -4.10 5.01 18.99
CA PHE A 24 -4.25 3.77 19.72
C PHE A 24 -4.08 4.05 21.21
N ARG A 25 -4.92 3.39 22.04
CA ARG A 25 -4.77 3.51 23.48
C ARG A 25 -3.50 2.80 23.93
N MET A 26 -2.67 3.49 24.68
CA MET A 26 -1.46 2.89 25.24
C MET A 26 -1.82 2.04 26.47
N PRO A 27 -1.19 0.86 26.63
CA PRO A 27 -1.32 0.10 27.85
C PRO A 27 -0.72 0.92 29.03
N PRO A 28 -1.26 0.78 30.25
CA PRO A 28 -0.68 1.43 31.41
C PRO A 28 0.77 0.95 31.61
N HIS A 29 1.70 1.90 31.80
CA HIS A 29 3.11 1.58 32.00
C HIS A 29 3.32 0.67 33.21
N LYS A 30 3.74 -0.58 32.97
CA LYS A 30 4.17 -1.52 33.99
C LYS A 30 5.70 -1.64 33.93
N GLY A 31 6.44 -0.68 34.47
CA GLY A 31 7.91 -0.85 34.55
C GLY A 31 8.69 0.37 35.01
N LYS A 32 9.81 0.12 35.72
CA LYS A 32 10.78 1.11 36.19
C LYS A 32 11.88 1.39 35.13
N GLY A 33 11.55 1.39 33.84
CA GLY A 33 12.49 1.68 32.74
C GLY A 33 12.48 3.17 32.39
N VAL A 34 13.62 3.71 31.90
CA VAL A 34 13.68 5.04 31.31
C VAL A 34 12.82 5.02 30.05
N HIS A 35 11.67 5.67 30.11
CA HIS A 35 10.78 5.82 28.95
C HIS A 35 11.26 7.04 28.16
N VAL A 36 11.80 6.80 26.96
CA VAL A 36 11.98 7.87 25.99
C VAL A 36 10.61 8.16 25.40
N SER A 37 9.97 9.27 25.78
CA SER A 37 8.64 9.62 25.27
C SER A 37 8.70 9.92 23.78
N ASP A 38 7.87 9.23 22.99
CA ASP A 38 7.66 9.58 21.59
C ASP A 38 6.77 10.84 21.53
N PRO A 39 7.09 11.88 20.72
CA PRO A 39 6.27 13.09 20.60
C PRO A 39 4.81 12.84 20.19
N ARG A 40 4.50 11.62 19.74
CA ARG A 40 3.14 11.18 19.39
C ARG A 40 2.35 10.62 20.56
N GLU A 41 2.97 10.48 21.73
CA GLU A 41 2.31 10.01 22.94
C GLU A 41 1.73 11.20 23.69
N HIS A 42 0.43 11.21 23.87
CA HIS A 42 -0.28 12.24 24.58
C HIS A 42 -1.50 11.68 25.31
N GLU A 43 -1.66 12.00 26.61
CA GLU A 43 -2.81 11.63 27.43
C GLU A 43 -3.21 10.14 27.37
N GLY A 44 -2.21 9.24 27.32
CA GLY A 44 -2.47 7.79 27.26
C GLY A 44 -2.83 7.27 25.86
N TRP A 45 -2.64 8.09 24.82
CA TRP A 45 -2.84 7.74 23.42
C TRP A 45 -1.53 7.86 22.63
N PHE A 46 -1.31 6.91 21.74
CA PHE A 46 -0.28 6.96 20.72
C PHE A 46 -0.91 7.34 19.37
N HIS A 47 -0.54 8.50 18.83
CA HIS A 47 -1.05 9.02 17.58
C HIS A 47 -0.23 8.47 16.40
N ALA A 48 -0.58 7.27 15.93
CA ALA A 48 0.15 6.59 14.85
C ALA A 48 0.06 7.32 13.51
N VAL A 49 -1.10 7.94 13.23
CA VAL A 49 -1.35 8.83 12.10
C VAL A 49 -2.00 10.08 12.69
N ARG A 50 -1.46 11.26 12.39
CA ARG A 50 -1.90 12.55 12.95
C ARG A 50 -2.61 13.40 11.91
N ASP A 51 -1.98 13.52 10.74
CA ASP A 51 -2.48 14.30 9.61
C ASP A 51 -1.78 13.81 8.33
N VAL A 52 -2.41 12.86 7.65
CA VAL A 52 -1.89 12.32 6.39
C VAL A 52 -2.83 12.67 5.25
N SER A 53 -2.25 13.31 4.22
CA SER A 53 -2.98 13.72 3.02
C SER A 53 -2.14 13.40 1.77
N PHE A 54 -2.76 12.74 0.79
CA PHE A 54 -2.17 12.46 -0.53
C PHE A 54 -3.25 12.08 -1.53
N SER A 55 -2.89 12.04 -2.80
CA SER A 55 -3.75 11.56 -3.89
C SER A 55 -2.97 10.69 -4.85
N CYS A 56 -3.68 9.81 -5.58
CA CYS A 56 -3.10 8.99 -6.63
C CYS A 56 -4.09 8.93 -7.81
N ALA A 57 -3.61 9.28 -8.99
CA ALA A 57 -4.40 9.29 -10.22
C ALA A 57 -4.43 7.92 -10.91
N PRO A 58 -5.36 7.69 -11.87
CA PRO A 58 -5.38 6.47 -12.66
C PRO A 58 -4.07 6.25 -13.41
N GLY A 59 -3.47 5.06 -13.20
CA GLY A 59 -2.20 4.68 -13.83
C GLY A 59 -0.96 5.29 -13.16
N GLU A 60 -1.11 6.00 -12.05
CA GLU A 60 0.02 6.41 -11.21
C GLU A 60 0.47 5.31 -10.28
N VAL A 61 1.77 5.25 -10.04
CA VAL A 61 2.39 4.50 -8.96
C VAL A 61 2.86 5.49 -7.90
N LEU A 62 2.24 5.43 -6.71
CA LEU A 62 2.58 6.26 -5.55
C LEU A 62 3.43 5.48 -4.55
N GLY A 63 4.64 5.93 -4.29
CA GLY A 63 5.50 5.43 -3.22
C GLY A 63 5.16 6.08 -1.88
N LEU A 64 4.80 5.28 -0.88
CA LEU A 64 4.61 5.76 0.49
C LEU A 64 5.89 5.54 1.28
N LEU A 65 6.64 6.59 1.52
CA LEU A 65 7.97 6.59 2.14
C LEU A 65 7.93 7.05 3.60
N GLY A 66 8.96 6.76 4.33
CA GLY A 66 9.18 7.25 5.69
C GLY A 66 9.93 6.25 6.55
N PRO A 67 10.48 6.67 7.69
CA PRO A 67 11.19 5.79 8.61
C PRO A 67 10.26 4.70 9.20
N ASN A 68 10.87 3.69 9.82
CA ASN A 68 10.11 2.67 10.54
C ASN A 68 9.28 3.32 11.65
N GLY A 69 8.03 2.88 11.77
CA GLY A 69 7.10 3.47 12.73
C GLY A 69 6.50 4.82 12.33
N ALA A 70 6.81 5.38 11.14
CA ALA A 70 6.29 6.68 10.71
C ALA A 70 4.76 6.74 10.54
N GLY A 71 4.08 5.58 10.42
CA GLY A 71 2.64 5.49 10.22
C GLY A 71 2.21 4.91 8.86
N LYS A 72 3.16 4.52 7.99
CA LYS A 72 2.89 3.98 6.63
C LYS A 72 1.88 2.82 6.62
N THR A 73 2.20 1.73 7.31
CA THR A 73 1.33 0.54 7.43
C THR A 73 -0.04 0.90 8.01
N THR A 74 -0.09 1.79 9.02
CA THR A 74 -1.36 2.24 9.59
C THR A 74 -2.18 3.00 8.57
N THR A 75 -1.58 3.90 7.82
CA THR A 75 -2.23 4.65 6.73
C THR A 75 -2.79 3.72 5.66
N LEU A 76 -2.01 2.72 5.20
CA LEU A 76 -2.50 1.75 4.21
C LEU A 76 -3.64 0.88 4.74
N ARG A 77 -3.60 0.50 6.02
CA ARG A 77 -4.70 -0.24 6.67
C ARG A 77 -5.98 0.60 6.82
N LEU A 78 -5.86 1.91 7.05
CA LEU A 78 -7.01 2.81 7.06
C LEU A 78 -7.62 2.92 5.67
N LEU A 79 -6.81 3.15 4.65
CA LEU A 79 -7.25 3.26 3.25
C LEU A 79 -7.88 1.96 2.74
N SER A 80 -7.34 0.80 3.13
CA SER A 80 -7.88 -0.51 2.76
C SER A 80 -9.07 -0.97 3.62
N THR A 81 -9.58 -0.12 4.52
CA THR A 81 -10.67 -0.42 5.46
C THR A 81 -10.36 -1.53 6.49
N ALA A 82 -9.10 -1.96 6.61
CA ALA A 82 -8.67 -2.92 7.63
C ALA A 82 -8.63 -2.30 9.04
N LEU A 83 -8.56 -0.97 9.12
CA LEU A 83 -8.71 -0.17 10.33
C LEU A 83 -9.71 0.96 10.08
N GLN A 84 -10.38 1.41 11.15
CA GLN A 84 -11.25 2.58 11.12
C GLN A 84 -10.44 3.82 11.51
N ALA A 85 -10.56 4.90 10.73
CA ALA A 85 -9.97 6.19 11.06
C ALA A 85 -10.72 6.87 12.20
N ASP A 86 -10.02 7.72 12.95
CA ASP A 86 -10.62 8.54 14.01
C ASP A 86 -11.03 9.93 13.47
N ALA A 87 -10.36 10.40 12.40
CA ALA A 87 -10.71 11.65 11.70
C ALA A 87 -10.19 11.63 10.25
N GLY A 88 -10.60 12.62 9.46
CA GLY A 88 -10.25 12.78 8.07
C GLY A 88 -11.20 12.07 7.12
N SER A 89 -10.82 12.00 5.84
CA SER A 89 -11.57 11.31 4.80
C SER A 89 -10.64 10.55 3.86
N ALA A 90 -11.15 9.46 3.29
CA ALA A 90 -10.44 8.70 2.27
C ALA A 90 -11.46 8.20 1.22
N LEU A 91 -11.23 8.59 -0.03
CA LEU A 91 -12.04 8.17 -1.17
C LEU A 91 -11.22 7.20 -2.03
N VAL A 92 -11.85 6.11 -2.43
CA VAL A 92 -11.32 5.16 -3.40
C VAL A 92 -12.35 5.00 -4.51
N ASN A 93 -11.99 5.39 -5.71
CA ASN A 93 -12.90 5.39 -6.88
C ASN A 93 -14.24 6.10 -6.58
N GLY A 94 -14.19 7.24 -5.89
CA GLY A 94 -15.35 8.01 -5.49
C GLY A 94 -16.15 7.44 -4.30
N VAL A 95 -15.77 6.29 -3.78
CA VAL A 95 -16.41 5.65 -2.61
C VAL A 95 -15.66 6.06 -1.34
N ASP A 96 -16.38 6.63 -0.38
CA ASP A 96 -15.81 6.93 0.95
C ASP A 96 -15.59 5.62 1.71
N VAL A 97 -14.30 5.31 1.98
CA VAL A 97 -13.91 4.06 2.65
C VAL A 97 -14.36 3.99 4.10
N LEU A 98 -14.64 5.14 4.73
CA LEU A 98 -15.09 5.21 6.12
C LEU A 98 -16.60 5.02 6.22
N GLN A 99 -17.35 5.52 5.25
CA GLN A 99 -18.81 5.44 5.23
C GLN A 99 -19.31 4.15 4.58
N GLN A 100 -18.62 3.68 3.53
CA GLN A 100 -19.02 2.53 2.73
C GLN A 100 -17.89 1.47 2.62
N PRO A 101 -17.37 0.95 3.75
CA PRO A 101 -16.18 0.08 3.73
C PRO A 101 -16.38 -1.23 2.97
N LEU A 102 -17.60 -1.78 2.96
CA LEU A 102 -17.89 -3.02 2.22
C LEU A 102 -17.85 -2.81 0.71
N VAL A 103 -18.37 -1.66 0.24
CA VAL A 103 -18.34 -1.29 -1.18
C VAL A 103 -16.89 -1.02 -1.61
N ALA A 104 -16.15 -0.25 -0.82
CA ALA A 104 -14.75 0.06 -1.10
C ALA A 104 -13.87 -1.20 -1.23
N ARG A 105 -14.06 -2.20 -0.35
CA ARG A 105 -13.31 -3.48 -0.40
C ARG A 105 -13.45 -4.25 -1.70
N GLN A 106 -14.56 -4.11 -2.41
CA GLN A 106 -14.77 -4.79 -3.68
C GLN A 106 -13.84 -4.28 -4.78
N SER A 107 -13.42 -3.02 -4.68
CA SER A 107 -12.54 -2.36 -5.65
C SER A 107 -11.06 -2.33 -5.23
N ILE A 108 -10.73 -2.76 -4.01
CA ILE A 108 -9.37 -2.68 -3.46
C ILE A 108 -8.72 -4.05 -3.39
N GLY A 109 -7.51 -4.17 -3.97
CA GLY A 109 -6.57 -5.24 -3.67
C GLY A 109 -5.59 -4.78 -2.60
N PHE A 110 -5.58 -5.40 -1.42
CA PHE A 110 -4.69 -5.02 -0.32
C PHE A 110 -3.78 -6.17 0.11
N LEU A 111 -2.47 -5.97 -0.06
CA LEU A 111 -1.43 -6.81 0.52
C LEU A 111 -0.97 -6.21 1.85
N SER A 112 -1.27 -6.88 2.96
CA SER A 112 -0.70 -6.55 4.27
C SER A 112 0.48 -7.47 4.59
N GLY A 113 1.58 -6.93 5.07
CA GLY A 113 2.75 -7.69 5.47
C GLY A 113 2.50 -8.73 6.57
N SER A 114 1.36 -8.64 7.27
CA SER A 114 0.97 -9.57 8.35
C SER A 114 0.01 -10.68 7.92
N THR A 115 -0.49 -10.67 6.68
CA THR A 115 -1.51 -11.63 6.25
C THR A 115 -0.89 -12.87 5.60
N GLY A 116 -0.77 -13.95 6.37
CA GLY A 116 -0.27 -15.22 5.89
C GLY A 116 -1.16 -15.92 4.85
N LEU A 117 -0.61 -16.89 4.16
CA LEU A 117 -1.35 -17.83 3.30
C LEU A 117 -1.98 -18.95 4.15
N TYR A 118 -3.01 -19.58 3.63
CA TYR A 118 -3.54 -20.82 4.20
C TYR A 118 -2.55 -21.94 3.93
N GLY A 119 -1.78 -22.33 4.94
CA GLY A 119 -0.65 -23.27 4.80
C GLY A 119 -1.01 -24.62 4.21
N ARG A 120 -2.22 -25.13 4.50
CA ARG A 120 -2.71 -26.44 4.00
C ARG A 120 -3.21 -26.41 2.54
N LEU A 121 -3.51 -25.23 2.02
CA LEU A 121 -3.89 -25.04 0.62
C LEU A 121 -2.64 -24.92 -0.25
N THR A 122 -2.73 -25.35 -1.50
CA THR A 122 -1.70 -25.12 -2.51
C THR A 122 -1.60 -23.62 -2.85
N ALA A 123 -0.55 -23.21 -3.56
CA ALA A 123 -0.44 -21.84 -4.05
C ALA A 123 -1.65 -21.46 -4.90
N ARG A 124 -2.06 -22.34 -5.82
CA ARG A 124 -3.22 -22.13 -6.68
C ARG A 124 -4.52 -22.02 -5.89
N GLU A 125 -4.77 -22.94 -4.98
CA GLU A 125 -5.98 -22.91 -4.14
C GLU A 125 -6.07 -21.65 -3.27
N ASN A 126 -4.94 -21.14 -2.77
CA ASN A 126 -4.91 -19.86 -2.05
C ASN A 126 -5.41 -18.71 -2.92
N VAL A 127 -4.99 -18.64 -4.18
CA VAL A 127 -5.40 -17.57 -5.12
C VAL A 127 -6.87 -17.78 -5.52
N GLU A 128 -7.24 -18.98 -5.92
CA GLU A 128 -8.62 -19.32 -6.35
C GLU A 128 -9.64 -19.08 -5.24
N TYR A 129 -9.29 -19.38 -3.99
CA TYR A 129 -10.18 -19.17 -2.84
C TYR A 129 -10.61 -17.70 -2.74
N PHE A 130 -9.67 -16.76 -2.91
CA PHE A 130 -9.99 -15.33 -2.86
C PHE A 130 -10.79 -14.86 -4.08
N GLY A 131 -10.51 -15.40 -5.26
CA GLY A 131 -11.34 -15.10 -6.43
C GLY A 131 -12.79 -15.55 -6.24
N ARG A 132 -13.01 -16.73 -5.64
CA ARG A 132 -14.35 -17.23 -5.28
C ARG A 132 -15.04 -16.36 -4.23
N LEU A 133 -14.31 -15.89 -3.21
CA LEU A 133 -14.84 -14.95 -2.20
C LEU A 133 -15.32 -13.64 -2.82
N HIS A 134 -14.67 -13.18 -3.90
CA HIS A 134 -15.09 -12.02 -4.68
C HIS A 134 -16.15 -12.33 -5.75
N GLY A 135 -16.71 -13.55 -5.76
CA GLY A 135 -17.79 -13.93 -6.66
C GLY A 135 -17.37 -14.13 -8.12
N MET A 136 -16.09 -14.39 -8.41
CA MET A 136 -15.63 -14.61 -9.78
C MET A 136 -16.21 -15.89 -10.38
N PRO A 137 -16.73 -15.86 -11.61
CA PRO A 137 -17.13 -17.07 -12.34
C PRO A 137 -15.95 -18.04 -12.54
N ALA A 138 -16.19 -19.33 -12.45
CA ALA A 138 -15.15 -20.36 -12.45
C ALA A 138 -14.18 -20.27 -13.66
N ASP A 139 -14.75 -20.10 -14.86
CA ASP A 139 -13.94 -19.99 -16.09
C ASP A 139 -13.09 -18.72 -16.14
N LYS A 140 -13.62 -17.58 -15.67
CA LYS A 140 -12.87 -16.34 -15.55
C LYS A 140 -11.75 -16.49 -14.52
N LEU A 141 -12.05 -17.06 -13.36
CA LEU A 141 -11.10 -17.30 -12.28
C LEU A 141 -9.94 -18.18 -12.74
N LYS A 142 -10.25 -19.29 -13.45
CA LYS A 142 -9.21 -20.20 -13.98
C LYS A 142 -8.24 -19.44 -14.91
N ARG A 143 -8.77 -18.73 -15.92
CA ARG A 143 -7.93 -17.93 -16.84
C ARG A 143 -7.09 -16.91 -16.10
N ARG A 144 -7.71 -16.18 -15.16
CA ARG A 144 -7.01 -15.16 -14.39
C ARG A 144 -5.90 -15.73 -13.51
N CYS A 145 -6.12 -16.90 -12.90
CA CYS A 145 -5.07 -17.62 -12.17
C CYS A 145 -3.91 -18.01 -13.09
N ASP A 146 -4.20 -18.56 -14.28
CA ASP A 146 -3.15 -18.95 -15.23
C ASP A 146 -2.32 -17.74 -15.68
N GLU A 147 -2.96 -16.58 -15.98
CA GLU A 147 -2.29 -15.33 -16.29
C GLU A 147 -1.37 -14.86 -15.15
N LEU A 148 -1.88 -14.83 -13.92
CA LEU A 148 -1.11 -14.36 -12.76
C LEU A 148 0.06 -15.30 -12.45
N PHE A 149 -0.13 -16.60 -12.63
CA PHE A 149 0.92 -17.60 -12.42
C PHE A 149 2.04 -17.41 -13.45
N ALA A 150 1.70 -17.14 -14.71
CA ALA A 150 2.70 -16.84 -15.74
C ALA A 150 3.44 -15.52 -15.43
N LEU A 151 2.71 -14.43 -15.12
CA LEU A 151 3.29 -13.11 -14.81
C LEU A 151 4.25 -13.13 -13.61
N LEU A 152 3.94 -13.94 -12.59
CA LEU A 152 4.72 -14.02 -11.36
C LEU A 152 5.70 -15.22 -11.34
N HIS A 153 5.82 -15.96 -12.44
CA HIS A 153 6.65 -17.17 -12.56
C HIS A 153 6.35 -18.17 -11.44
N MET A 154 5.08 -18.61 -11.37
CA MET A 154 4.57 -19.48 -10.31
C MET A 154 4.11 -20.85 -10.83
N GLU A 155 4.21 -21.12 -12.12
CA GLU A 155 3.67 -22.31 -12.77
C GLU A 155 4.22 -23.63 -12.17
N GLU A 156 5.54 -23.66 -11.90
CA GLU A 156 6.22 -24.87 -11.41
C GLU A 156 5.80 -25.30 -10.01
N TYR A 157 5.29 -24.35 -9.19
CA TYR A 157 4.93 -24.65 -7.81
C TYR A 157 3.48 -24.35 -7.45
N GLY A 158 2.63 -24.11 -8.45
CA GLY A 158 1.21 -23.85 -8.25
C GLY A 158 0.48 -24.94 -7.46
N GLY A 159 0.91 -26.20 -7.62
CA GLY A 159 0.39 -27.35 -6.89
C GLY A 159 1.05 -27.64 -5.55
N LYS A 160 2.11 -26.89 -5.14
CA LYS A 160 2.74 -27.08 -3.83
C LYS A 160 1.93 -26.39 -2.73
N ARG A 161 1.87 -27.00 -1.55
CA ARG A 161 1.21 -26.42 -0.38
C ARG A 161 1.95 -25.15 0.08
N ALA A 162 1.20 -24.16 0.56
CA ALA A 162 1.77 -22.89 0.96
C ALA A 162 2.74 -23.00 2.15
N ASP A 163 2.61 -23.99 3.03
CA ASP A 163 3.56 -24.26 4.11
C ASP A 163 4.94 -24.72 3.60
N GLN A 164 5.01 -25.27 2.38
CA GLN A 164 6.23 -25.77 1.73
C GLN A 164 6.92 -24.74 0.84
N LEU A 165 6.34 -23.56 0.66
CA LEU A 165 6.88 -22.50 -0.19
C LEU A 165 7.98 -21.72 0.52
N SER A 166 8.99 -21.28 -0.25
CA SER A 166 9.97 -20.29 0.22
C SER A 166 9.30 -18.93 0.50
N THR A 167 10.00 -18.04 1.19
CA THR A 167 9.50 -16.68 1.47
C THR A 167 9.12 -15.94 0.18
N GLY A 168 9.97 -15.96 -0.84
CA GLY A 168 9.69 -15.32 -2.14
C GLY A 168 8.51 -15.94 -2.86
N MET A 169 8.36 -17.27 -2.85
CA MET A 169 7.19 -17.96 -3.41
C MET A 169 5.90 -17.59 -2.66
N LYS A 170 5.93 -17.52 -1.33
CA LYS A 170 4.81 -17.07 -0.51
C LYS A 170 4.39 -15.66 -0.85
N GLN A 171 5.36 -14.75 -1.02
CA GLN A 171 5.09 -13.37 -1.34
C GLN A 171 4.43 -13.21 -2.71
N LYS A 172 4.93 -13.89 -3.74
CA LYS A 172 4.31 -13.93 -5.07
C LYS A 172 2.87 -14.46 -5.00
N CYS A 173 2.64 -15.53 -4.26
CA CYS A 173 1.30 -16.09 -4.04
C CYS A 173 0.38 -15.09 -3.31
N ALA A 174 0.87 -14.37 -2.31
CA ALA A 174 0.12 -13.35 -1.60
C ALA A 174 -0.25 -12.18 -2.52
N ILE A 175 0.64 -11.76 -3.42
CA ILE A 175 0.33 -10.72 -4.43
C ILE A 175 -0.69 -11.25 -5.44
N ALA A 176 -0.51 -12.45 -6.00
CA ALA A 176 -1.49 -13.04 -6.91
C ALA A 176 -2.89 -13.09 -6.30
N ARG A 177 -2.99 -13.52 -5.04
CA ARG A 177 -4.22 -13.51 -4.25
C ARG A 177 -4.83 -12.12 -4.11
N THR A 178 -4.00 -11.09 -3.89
CA THR A 178 -4.42 -9.70 -3.70
C THR A 178 -5.09 -9.12 -4.94
N VAL A 179 -4.68 -9.57 -6.13
CA VAL A 179 -5.12 -8.97 -7.40
C VAL A 179 -5.96 -9.89 -8.28
N VAL A 180 -6.27 -11.11 -7.83
CA VAL A 180 -7.01 -12.10 -8.64
C VAL A 180 -8.39 -11.60 -9.06
N HIS A 181 -9.06 -10.84 -8.21
CA HIS A 181 -10.40 -10.29 -8.46
C HIS A 181 -10.41 -9.03 -9.33
N GLU A 182 -9.26 -8.69 -9.95
CA GLU A 182 -9.10 -7.51 -10.83
C GLU A 182 -9.51 -6.21 -10.15
N PRO A 183 -8.89 -5.86 -9.01
CA PRO A 183 -9.23 -4.65 -8.27
C PRO A 183 -8.98 -3.38 -9.10
N GLN A 184 -9.73 -2.34 -8.82
CA GLN A 184 -9.57 -1.03 -9.46
C GLN A 184 -8.44 -0.22 -8.82
N VAL A 185 -8.01 -0.59 -7.61
CA VAL A 185 -6.91 0.02 -6.85
C VAL A 185 -6.10 -1.07 -6.20
N VAL A 186 -4.76 -0.97 -6.26
CA VAL A 186 -3.85 -1.91 -5.60
C VAL A 186 -3.04 -1.20 -4.52
N ILE A 187 -3.01 -1.77 -3.33
CA ILE A 187 -2.30 -1.26 -2.16
C ILE A 187 -1.38 -2.37 -1.64
N LEU A 188 -0.07 -2.11 -1.60
CA LEU A 188 0.93 -3.10 -1.20
C LEU A 188 1.77 -2.56 -0.02
N ASP A 189 1.73 -3.25 1.11
CA ASP A 189 2.54 -2.88 2.28
C ASP A 189 3.86 -3.66 2.27
N GLU A 190 4.96 -2.97 1.98
CA GLU A 190 6.33 -3.50 1.88
C GLU A 190 6.44 -4.79 1.03
N PRO A 191 6.05 -4.78 -0.25
CA PRO A 191 5.90 -5.98 -1.06
C PRO A 191 7.21 -6.74 -1.31
N THR A 192 8.36 -6.09 -1.24
CA THR A 192 9.68 -6.64 -1.58
C THR A 192 10.53 -6.99 -0.35
N THR A 193 10.06 -6.63 0.85
CA THR A 193 10.84 -6.84 2.09
C THR A 193 11.13 -8.32 2.34
N GLY A 194 12.42 -8.62 2.59
CA GLY A 194 12.88 -9.99 2.86
C GLY A 194 12.99 -10.90 1.63
N LEU A 195 12.91 -10.34 0.43
CA LEU A 195 13.09 -11.09 -0.82
C LEU A 195 14.54 -11.04 -1.32
N ASP A 196 14.93 -12.11 -2.01
CA ASP A 196 16.14 -12.09 -2.83
C ASP A 196 15.96 -11.18 -4.07
N VAL A 197 17.08 -10.80 -4.69
CA VAL A 197 17.12 -9.84 -5.81
C VAL A 197 16.24 -10.29 -6.99
N MET A 198 16.20 -11.60 -7.31
CA MET A 198 15.43 -12.10 -8.44
C MET A 198 13.94 -12.08 -8.15
N SER A 199 13.53 -12.48 -6.95
CA SER A 199 12.14 -12.41 -6.51
C SER A 199 11.65 -10.96 -6.45
N ALA A 200 12.46 -10.05 -5.89
CA ALA A 200 12.14 -8.63 -5.85
C ALA A 200 11.97 -8.04 -7.27
N LYS A 201 12.87 -8.38 -8.21
CA LYS A 201 12.77 -7.93 -9.61
C LYS A 201 11.43 -8.32 -10.24
N ILE A 202 11.01 -9.59 -10.10
CA ILE A 202 9.73 -10.06 -10.66
C ILE A 202 8.56 -9.25 -10.10
N LEU A 203 8.56 -8.92 -8.81
CA LEU A 203 7.52 -8.11 -8.19
C LEU A 203 7.55 -6.66 -8.67
N LEU A 204 8.73 -6.06 -8.83
CA LEU A 204 8.84 -4.70 -9.36
C LEU A 204 8.36 -4.63 -10.80
N ASP A 205 8.69 -5.63 -11.63
CA ASP A 205 8.21 -5.72 -13.01
C ASP A 205 6.67 -5.95 -13.05
N PHE A 206 6.12 -6.73 -12.12
CA PHE A 206 4.68 -6.87 -11.93
C PHE A 206 4.01 -5.54 -11.54
N ILE A 207 4.57 -4.78 -10.58
CA ILE A 207 4.06 -3.46 -10.18
C ILE A 207 4.07 -2.51 -11.40
N ALA A 208 5.16 -2.50 -12.18
CA ALA A 208 5.25 -1.70 -13.39
C ALA A 208 4.17 -2.03 -14.43
N SER A 209 3.74 -3.30 -14.52
CA SER A 209 2.69 -3.72 -15.46
C SER A 209 1.32 -3.10 -15.16
N TYR A 210 1.03 -2.80 -13.90
CA TYR A 210 -0.23 -2.16 -13.48
C TYR A 210 -0.37 -0.72 -14.00
N LYS A 211 0.75 -0.02 -14.20
CA LYS A 211 0.77 1.31 -14.82
C LYS A 211 0.19 1.28 -16.24
N ALA A 212 0.54 0.26 -17.04
CA ALA A 212 0.00 0.08 -18.37
C ALA A 212 -1.52 -0.22 -18.37
N LEU A 213 -2.01 -0.85 -17.31
CA LEU A 213 -3.45 -1.13 -17.11
C LEU A 213 -4.24 0.10 -16.62
N ARG A 214 -3.57 1.22 -16.36
CA ARG A 214 -4.15 2.44 -15.76
C ARG A 214 -4.81 2.22 -14.39
N VAL A 215 -4.41 1.17 -13.68
CA VAL A 215 -4.82 0.91 -12.30
C VAL A 215 -3.87 1.64 -11.37
N PRO A 216 -4.34 2.56 -10.52
CA PRO A 216 -3.49 3.22 -9.54
C PRO A 216 -2.96 2.22 -8.52
N LEU A 217 -1.68 2.35 -8.19
CA LEU A 217 -1.02 1.48 -7.26
C LEU A 217 -0.27 2.29 -6.20
N ILE A 218 -0.52 1.97 -4.94
CA ILE A 218 0.22 2.53 -3.80
C ILE A 218 1.04 1.42 -3.18
N PHE A 219 2.33 1.64 -2.96
CA PHE A 219 3.10 0.72 -2.14
C PHE A 219 3.98 1.44 -1.13
N SER A 220 4.08 0.86 0.07
CA SER A 220 5.06 1.34 1.04
C SER A 220 6.40 0.65 0.79
N THR A 221 7.46 1.42 0.93
CA THR A 221 8.84 0.92 0.89
C THR A 221 9.77 1.81 1.70
N HIS A 222 10.91 1.26 2.09
CA HIS A 222 12.05 1.99 2.61
C HIS A 222 13.25 1.95 1.64
N HIS A 223 13.07 1.36 0.47
CA HIS A 223 14.08 1.22 -0.58
C HIS A 223 13.90 2.30 -1.65
N LEU A 224 14.74 3.34 -1.61
CA LEU A 224 14.65 4.47 -2.54
C LEU A 224 14.87 4.09 -4.01
N HIS A 225 15.66 3.07 -4.29
CA HIS A 225 15.86 2.57 -5.66
C HIS A 225 14.56 2.02 -6.31
N GLU A 226 13.64 1.48 -5.50
CA GLU A 226 12.33 1.05 -5.98
C GLU A 226 11.48 2.26 -6.39
N VAL A 227 11.57 3.33 -5.61
CA VAL A 227 10.88 4.58 -5.87
C VAL A 227 11.36 5.22 -7.17
N GLU A 228 12.68 5.31 -7.36
CA GLU A 228 13.28 5.85 -8.59
C GLU A 228 12.85 5.08 -9.83
N LYS A 229 12.74 3.76 -9.71
CA LYS A 229 12.39 2.87 -10.83
C LYS A 229 10.91 2.91 -11.19
N LEU A 230 10.02 3.04 -10.21
CA LEU A 230 8.59 2.76 -10.39
C LEU A 230 7.68 3.96 -10.17
N CYS A 231 8.00 4.85 -9.22
CA CYS A 231 7.05 5.83 -8.76
C CYS A 231 6.98 7.06 -9.67
N ASP A 232 5.77 7.51 -9.93
CA ASP A 232 5.51 8.82 -10.52
C ASP A 232 5.48 9.88 -9.42
N ARG A 233 4.90 9.53 -8.29
CA ARG A 233 4.74 10.38 -7.12
C ARG A 233 5.19 9.67 -5.85
N VAL A 234 5.51 10.48 -4.85
CA VAL A 234 5.87 10.02 -3.50
C VAL A 234 5.13 10.82 -2.45
N CYS A 235 4.70 10.13 -1.40
CA CYS A 235 4.24 10.73 -0.17
C CYS A 235 5.18 10.30 0.95
N ILE A 236 5.86 11.26 1.59
CA ILE A 236 6.74 10.98 2.73
C ILE A 236 5.97 11.23 4.01
N ILE A 237 5.83 10.17 4.82
CA ILE A 237 5.24 10.27 6.16
C ILE A 237 6.36 10.32 7.19
N ASN A 238 6.32 11.31 8.06
CA ASN A 238 7.19 11.42 9.22
C ASN A 238 6.35 11.62 10.49
N ARG A 239 6.56 10.80 11.51
CA ARG A 239 5.85 10.88 12.80
C ARG A 239 4.32 11.04 12.68
N GLY A 240 3.72 10.32 11.72
CA GLY A 240 2.27 10.33 11.48
C GLY A 240 1.73 11.52 10.70
N THR A 241 2.59 12.35 10.12
CA THR A 241 2.19 13.50 9.28
C THR A 241 2.81 13.41 7.90
N THR A 242 2.13 13.99 6.89
CA THR A 242 2.71 14.16 5.56
C THR A 242 3.80 15.23 5.61
N ALA A 243 5.06 14.82 5.44
CA ALA A 243 6.20 15.71 5.33
C ALA A 243 6.41 16.22 3.89
N PHE A 244 6.05 15.40 2.91
CA PHE A 244 6.09 15.75 1.48
C PHE A 244 5.04 14.94 0.71
N ASN A 245 4.45 15.56 -0.30
CA ASN A 245 3.58 14.88 -1.27
C ASN A 245 3.75 15.54 -2.65
N GLY A 246 4.37 14.84 -3.60
CA GLY A 246 4.67 15.38 -4.91
C GLY A 246 5.29 14.34 -5.84
N THR A 247 5.76 14.78 -7.00
CA THR A 247 6.53 13.93 -7.92
C THR A 247 7.93 13.64 -7.39
N VAL A 248 8.57 12.59 -7.90
CA VAL A 248 9.97 12.27 -7.57
C VAL A 248 10.91 13.44 -7.94
N ASN A 249 10.63 14.14 -9.03
CA ASN A 249 11.42 15.29 -9.44
C ASN A 249 11.25 16.50 -8.49
N GLU A 250 10.02 16.78 -8.05
CA GLU A 250 9.77 17.84 -7.05
C GLU A 250 10.48 17.53 -5.74
N LEU A 251 10.54 16.26 -5.32
CA LEU A 251 11.29 15.85 -4.13
C LEU A 251 12.79 16.16 -4.27
N ARG A 252 13.39 15.83 -5.42
CA ARG A 252 14.80 16.16 -5.71
C ARG A 252 15.07 17.67 -5.66
N HIS A 253 14.20 18.46 -6.26
CA HIS A 253 14.31 19.92 -6.25
C HIS A 253 14.21 20.50 -4.85
N LEU A 254 13.25 20.04 -4.05
CA LEU A 254 13.07 20.50 -2.66
C LEU A 254 14.28 20.13 -1.78
N GLY A 255 14.82 18.94 -1.97
CA GLY A 255 16.00 18.47 -1.23
C GLY A 255 17.32 19.10 -1.66
N GLY A 256 17.32 19.85 -2.78
CA GLY A 256 18.54 20.49 -3.32
C GLY A 256 19.59 19.51 -3.83
N SER A 257 19.21 18.25 -4.09
CA SER A 257 20.10 17.18 -4.52
C SER A 257 19.50 16.39 -5.69
N THR A 258 20.35 15.95 -6.61
CA THR A 258 19.96 14.98 -7.64
C THR A 258 19.83 13.58 -7.06
N ASP A 259 20.47 13.30 -5.92
CA ASP A 259 20.34 12.04 -5.18
C ASP A 259 19.04 12.03 -4.38
N LEU A 260 18.23 10.98 -4.58
CA LEU A 260 16.95 10.84 -3.91
C LEU A 260 17.12 10.59 -2.39
N TYR A 261 18.23 9.96 -1.98
CA TYR A 261 18.52 9.72 -0.57
C TYR A 261 18.73 11.04 0.18
N ASP A 262 19.59 11.93 -0.34
CA ASP A 262 19.84 13.23 0.25
C ASP A 262 18.57 14.09 0.33
N ALA A 263 17.79 14.07 -0.76
CA ALA A 263 16.51 14.77 -0.81
C ALA A 263 15.53 14.24 0.26
N PHE A 264 15.42 12.93 0.41
CA PHE A 264 14.60 12.29 1.44
C PHE A 264 15.06 12.68 2.86
N VAL A 265 16.37 12.60 3.14
CA VAL A 265 16.94 12.96 4.45
C VAL A 265 16.69 14.43 4.77
N SER A 266 16.84 15.33 3.78
CA SER A 266 16.55 16.76 3.95
C SER A 266 15.11 17.00 4.40
N VAL A 267 14.13 16.37 3.75
CA VAL A 267 12.70 16.50 4.10
C VAL A 267 12.40 15.95 5.49
N ILE A 268 12.98 14.81 5.86
CA ILE A 268 12.77 14.23 7.20
C ILE A 268 13.32 15.13 8.30
N ASN A 269 14.49 15.75 8.08
CA ASN A 269 15.14 16.61 9.06
C ASN A 269 14.47 17.98 9.21
N GLN A 270 13.82 18.51 8.16
CA GLN A 270 13.06 19.76 8.23
C GLN A 270 11.75 19.60 9.02
N GLY A 271 11.21 18.40 9.13
CA GLY A 271 10.00 18.07 9.89
C GLY A 271 10.27 17.50 11.31
N ALA A 272 11.50 17.64 11.81
CA ALA A 272 11.90 17.07 13.11
C ALA A 272 11.68 18.04 14.27
#